data_1944a3abd6e9b557dff8a6bfcbe3e663
#
_entry.id   1944a3abd6e9b557dff8a6bfcbe3e663
#
_cell.length_a   1.000
_cell.length_b   1.000
_cell.length_c   1.000
_cell.angle_alpha   90.00
_cell.angle_beta   90.00
_cell.angle_gamma   90.00
#
_symmetry.space_group_name_H-M   'P 1'
#
loop_
_entity.id
_entity.type
_entity.pdbx_description
1 polymer ?
#
loop_
_entity_poly.entity_id
_entity_poly.type
_entity_poly.pdbx_seq_one_letter_code
_entity_poly.pdbx_strand_id
1 'polypeptide(L)'
;VFMKICVVAGHTTSGKGTGAVGYINESTENRVVAKKVVEYLNQAGHTAVYGEINKSDNYLAEQVAIANKANYDLVVQVHFNAGGGAGTETLYKTTNGKKYAEQVTKSLGKMYKQRGAKQRTDLYWLNKTNAPAILVETCFVDSKVDTDKYLANKAYTAKLIAEGIIGQEIVEKPDSTNISASSDTLYRVVIGTCTKANAEKLKQEAICKGFKDTFLVVK
;
A
#
# COMPACT_ATOMS: atom_id res chain seq x y z
N VAL A 1 6.82 7.15 -16.24
CA VAL A 1 6.70 8.60 -15.94
C VAL A 1 6.97 8.82 -14.45
N PHE A 2 7.86 9.74 -14.13
CA PHE A 2 8.13 10.16 -12.74
C PHE A 2 6.93 10.94 -12.19
N MET A 3 6.56 10.68 -10.94
CA MET A 3 5.43 11.32 -10.26
C MET A 3 5.84 11.90 -8.91
N LYS A 4 5.19 13.01 -8.53
CA LYS A 4 5.25 13.63 -7.21
C LYS A 4 3.93 13.38 -6.47
N ILE A 5 3.97 12.64 -5.39
CA ILE A 5 2.78 12.09 -4.74
C ILE A 5 2.76 12.49 -3.26
N CYS A 6 1.61 12.92 -2.76
CA CYS A 6 1.40 13.11 -1.33
C CYS A 6 0.47 12.02 -0.80
N VAL A 7 0.90 11.28 0.22
CA VAL A 7 0.10 10.25 0.88
C VAL A 7 -0.17 10.67 2.32
N VAL A 8 -1.45 10.84 2.65
CA VAL A 8 -1.88 11.30 3.98
C VAL A 8 -2.64 10.19 4.69
N ALA A 9 -2.28 9.92 5.94
CA ALA A 9 -3.08 9.05 6.79
C ALA A 9 -4.39 9.75 7.18
N GLY A 10 -5.53 9.11 6.92
CA GLY A 10 -6.83 9.59 7.36
C GLY A 10 -6.94 9.63 8.88
N HIS A 11 -7.90 10.37 9.38
CA HIS A 11 -8.21 10.49 10.80
C HIS A 11 -7.09 11.06 11.69
N THR A 12 -7.44 11.29 12.95
CA THR A 12 -6.52 11.64 14.05
C THR A 12 -6.32 10.43 14.96
N THR A 13 -5.30 10.44 15.79
CA THR A 13 -5.07 9.38 16.80
C THR A 13 -5.77 9.67 18.12
N SER A 14 -6.18 10.94 18.34
CA SER A 14 -6.87 11.38 19.55
C SER A 14 -7.72 12.62 19.30
N GLY A 15 -8.73 12.84 20.14
CA GLY A 15 -9.66 13.97 20.01
C GLY A 15 -10.74 13.71 18.96
N LYS A 16 -11.03 14.67 18.10
CA LYS A 16 -12.03 14.53 17.03
C LYS A 16 -11.49 13.70 15.87
N GLY A 17 -12.37 12.91 15.25
CA GLY A 17 -12.10 12.23 13.99
C GLY A 17 -11.16 11.05 14.09
N THR A 18 -11.21 10.28 15.17
CA THR A 18 -10.32 9.13 15.43
C THR A 18 -10.60 7.89 14.57
N GLY A 19 -11.60 7.95 13.68
CA GLY A 19 -11.94 6.83 12.81
C GLY A 19 -12.67 5.69 13.51
N ALA A 20 -12.81 4.59 12.80
CA ALA A 20 -13.51 3.41 13.27
C ALA A 20 -12.57 2.46 14.03
N VAL A 21 -13.17 1.68 14.95
CA VAL A 21 -12.49 0.62 15.69
C VAL A 21 -13.31 -0.67 15.58
N GLY A 22 -12.64 -1.72 15.14
CA GLY A 22 -13.18 -3.06 15.04
C GLY A 22 -12.15 -4.08 15.53
N TYR A 23 -11.79 -5.05 14.71
CA TYR A 23 -10.65 -5.95 14.98
C TYR A 23 -9.31 -5.22 14.89
N ILE A 24 -9.28 -4.10 14.21
CA ILE A 24 -8.14 -3.16 14.16
C ILE A 24 -8.63 -1.74 14.42
N ASN A 25 -7.70 -0.84 14.74
CA ASN A 25 -7.99 0.60 14.86
C ASN A 25 -7.58 1.31 13.58
N GLU A 26 -8.54 1.91 12.90
CA GLU A 26 -8.35 2.57 11.62
C GLU A 26 -7.25 3.64 11.65
N SER A 27 -7.31 4.55 12.60
CA SER A 27 -6.35 5.67 12.65
C SER A 27 -4.91 5.20 12.87
N THR A 28 -4.71 4.12 13.62
CA THR A 28 -3.39 3.51 13.81
C THR A 28 -2.91 2.85 12.50
N GLU A 29 -3.76 2.06 11.88
CA GLU A 29 -3.38 1.28 10.71
C GLU A 29 -3.26 2.13 9.43
N ASN A 30 -4.03 3.23 9.32
CA ASN A 30 -3.85 4.23 8.25
C ASN A 30 -2.40 4.73 8.19
N ARG A 31 -1.78 4.98 9.35
CA ARG A 31 -0.40 5.46 9.46
C ARG A 31 0.60 4.40 9.04
N VAL A 32 0.37 3.17 9.46
CA VAL A 32 1.22 2.02 9.07
C VAL A 32 1.21 1.85 7.55
N VAL A 33 0.02 1.83 6.95
CA VAL A 33 -0.13 1.64 5.50
C VAL A 33 0.42 2.83 4.74
N ALA A 34 0.05 4.07 5.10
CA ALA A 34 0.45 5.26 4.36
C ALA A 34 1.98 5.47 4.36
N LYS A 35 2.66 5.24 5.49
CA LYS A 35 4.13 5.28 5.57
C LYS A 35 4.76 4.26 4.63
N LYS A 36 4.24 3.04 4.64
CA LYS A 36 4.78 1.97 3.80
C LYS A 36 4.50 2.18 2.31
N VAL A 37 3.35 2.77 1.95
CA VAL A 37 3.07 3.20 0.56
C VAL A 37 4.10 4.21 0.08
N VAL A 38 4.44 5.22 0.91
CA VAL A 38 5.48 6.21 0.58
C VAL A 38 6.84 5.54 0.37
N GLU A 39 7.22 4.57 1.21
CA GLU A 39 8.47 3.82 1.04
C GLU A 39 8.50 3.10 -0.32
N TYR A 40 7.44 2.36 -0.68
CA TYR A 40 7.37 1.65 -1.94
C TYR A 40 7.39 2.58 -3.16
N LEU A 41 6.68 3.71 -3.11
CA LEU A 41 6.70 4.70 -4.18
C LEU A 41 8.09 5.30 -4.38
N ASN A 42 8.80 5.62 -3.28
CA ASN A 42 10.18 6.13 -3.36
C ASN A 42 11.15 5.06 -3.86
N GLN A 43 11.02 3.80 -3.44
CA GLN A 43 11.80 2.67 -3.96
C GLN A 43 11.58 2.45 -5.47
N ALA A 44 10.37 2.71 -5.95
CA ALA A 44 10.03 2.64 -7.37
C ALA A 44 10.52 3.85 -8.20
N GLY A 45 11.26 4.80 -7.58
CA GLY A 45 11.86 5.95 -8.26
C GLY A 45 10.94 7.16 -8.41
N HIS A 46 9.83 7.22 -7.68
CA HIS A 46 8.95 8.39 -7.59
C HIS A 46 9.38 9.30 -6.44
N THR A 47 8.78 10.49 -6.31
CA THR A 47 8.91 11.32 -5.10
C THR A 47 7.60 11.27 -4.34
N ALA A 48 7.57 10.53 -3.25
CA ALA A 48 6.41 10.47 -2.37
C ALA A 48 6.71 11.07 -1.00
N VAL A 49 5.76 11.84 -0.47
CA VAL A 49 5.82 12.43 0.87
C VAL A 49 4.67 11.95 1.73
N TYR A 50 4.95 11.79 3.01
CA TYR A 50 3.98 11.36 4.01
C TYR A 50 3.41 12.55 4.77
N GLY A 51 2.11 12.48 5.15
CA GLY A 51 1.45 13.43 6.02
C GLY A 51 0.52 12.77 7.03
N GLU A 52 0.42 13.34 8.22
CA GLU A 52 -0.52 12.93 9.27
C GLU A 52 -0.90 14.10 10.17
N ILE A 53 -2.08 14.04 10.77
CA ILE A 53 -2.53 14.91 11.84
C ILE A 53 -2.92 14.03 13.03
N ASN A 54 -2.22 14.17 14.16
CA ASN A 54 -2.42 13.31 15.32
C ASN A 54 -3.54 13.79 16.26
N LYS A 55 -3.71 15.11 16.35
CA LYS A 55 -4.76 15.75 17.16
C LYS A 55 -5.04 17.14 16.64
N SER A 56 -6.28 17.41 16.25
CA SER A 56 -6.77 18.74 15.88
C SER A 56 -8.30 18.74 15.78
N ASP A 57 -8.92 19.84 16.15
CA ASP A 57 -10.34 20.07 15.92
C ASP A 57 -10.64 20.38 14.44
N ASN A 58 -9.63 20.84 13.70
CA ASN A 58 -9.69 21.18 12.27
C ASN A 58 -8.95 20.17 11.37
N TYR A 59 -8.79 18.94 11.82
CA TYR A 59 -7.95 17.92 11.17
C TYR A 59 -8.22 17.74 9.68
N LEU A 60 -9.47 17.85 9.22
CA LEU A 60 -9.81 17.76 7.79
C LEU A 60 -9.15 18.87 6.97
N ALA A 61 -9.21 20.12 7.46
CA ALA A 61 -8.59 21.24 6.78
C ALA A 61 -7.05 21.16 6.81
N GLU A 62 -6.50 20.71 7.92
CA GLU A 62 -5.04 20.53 8.07
C GLU A 62 -4.49 19.41 7.19
N GLN A 63 -5.21 18.28 7.05
CA GLN A 63 -4.87 17.22 6.11
C GLN A 63 -4.89 17.71 4.66
N VAL A 64 -5.89 18.50 4.28
CA VAL A 64 -5.96 19.14 2.96
C VAL A 64 -4.83 20.15 2.78
N ALA A 65 -4.47 20.93 3.80
CA ALA A 65 -3.34 21.86 3.73
C ALA A 65 -2.02 21.14 3.47
N ILE A 66 -1.79 19.95 4.05
CA ILE A 66 -0.63 19.10 3.72
C ILE A 66 -0.66 18.70 2.23
N ALA A 67 -1.81 18.25 1.73
CA ALA A 67 -1.98 17.86 0.34
C ALA A 67 -1.83 19.00 -0.66
N ASN A 68 -2.09 20.24 -0.25
CA ASN A 68 -1.99 21.43 -1.09
C ASN A 68 -0.66 22.20 -0.91
N LYS A 69 0.27 21.70 -0.08
CA LYS A 69 1.54 22.36 0.23
C LYS A 69 2.47 22.48 -0.99
N ALA A 70 2.33 21.63 -1.97
CA ALA A 70 3.10 21.63 -3.21
C ALA A 70 2.25 21.18 -4.40
N ASN A 71 2.79 21.34 -5.60
CA ASN A 71 2.17 20.78 -6.80
C ASN A 71 2.47 19.28 -6.87
N TYR A 72 1.48 18.46 -6.57
CA TYR A 72 1.51 17.01 -6.68
C TYR A 72 0.78 16.54 -7.94
N ASP A 73 1.23 15.43 -8.51
CA ASP A 73 0.53 14.75 -9.62
C ASP A 73 -0.67 13.94 -9.11
N LEU A 74 -0.59 13.50 -7.84
CA LEU A 74 -1.66 12.79 -7.16
C LEU A 74 -1.56 13.01 -5.64
N VAL A 75 -2.71 13.17 -4.99
CA VAL A 75 -2.82 13.11 -3.53
C VAL A 75 -3.69 11.95 -3.11
N VAL A 76 -3.23 11.19 -2.14
CA VAL A 76 -3.85 9.94 -1.68
C VAL A 76 -4.14 10.04 -0.19
N GLN A 77 -5.37 9.78 0.22
CA GLN A 77 -5.71 9.59 1.63
C GLN A 77 -5.96 8.11 1.90
N VAL A 78 -5.34 7.56 2.94
CA VAL A 78 -5.49 6.15 3.33
C VAL A 78 -6.47 6.04 4.48
N HIS A 79 -7.45 5.17 4.30
CA HIS A 79 -8.53 4.84 5.25
C HIS A 79 -8.76 3.33 5.32
N PHE A 80 -9.55 2.92 6.29
CA PHE A 80 -10.18 1.62 6.38
C PHE A 80 -11.69 1.82 6.57
N ASN A 81 -12.49 0.96 5.94
CA ASN A 81 -13.94 1.03 5.97
C ASN A 81 -14.52 0.39 7.25
N ALA A 82 -15.79 0.69 7.53
CA ALA A 82 -16.56 0.10 8.62
C ALA A 82 -18.05 0.01 8.23
N GLY A 83 -18.82 -0.79 8.95
CA GLY A 83 -20.28 -0.90 8.78
C GLY A 83 -20.73 -2.26 8.29
N GLY A 84 -20.05 -3.36 8.68
CA GLY A 84 -20.47 -4.74 8.44
C GLY A 84 -20.25 -5.23 7.01
N GLY A 85 -19.43 -4.53 6.23
CA GLY A 85 -19.05 -4.94 4.88
C GLY A 85 -17.77 -5.77 4.83
N ALA A 86 -17.29 -6.07 3.62
CA ALA A 86 -15.98 -6.68 3.37
C ALA A 86 -15.45 -6.26 2.01
N GLY A 87 -14.12 -6.15 1.90
CA GLY A 87 -13.42 -5.84 0.67
C GLY A 87 -12.88 -4.41 0.62
N THR A 88 -12.39 -4.02 -0.55
CA THR A 88 -11.71 -2.76 -0.81
C THR A 88 -12.47 -1.90 -1.81
N GLU A 89 -12.42 -0.60 -1.64
CA GLU A 89 -12.92 0.39 -2.60
C GLU A 89 -12.04 1.64 -2.60
N THR A 90 -12.03 2.38 -3.70
CA THR A 90 -11.32 3.65 -3.76
C THR A 90 -12.24 4.73 -4.25
N LEU A 91 -12.27 5.84 -3.52
CA LEU A 91 -13.17 6.95 -3.76
C LEU A 91 -12.44 8.04 -4.54
N TYR A 92 -13.15 8.68 -5.47
CA TYR A 92 -12.65 9.78 -6.30
C TYR A 92 -13.75 10.80 -6.58
N LYS A 93 -13.36 12.00 -7.03
CA LYS A 93 -14.31 13.02 -7.50
C LYS A 93 -14.18 13.30 -8.99
N THR A 94 -12.96 13.49 -9.47
CA THR A 94 -12.65 13.95 -10.82
C THR A 94 -12.32 12.78 -11.77
N THR A 95 -12.43 13.02 -13.08
CA THR A 95 -12.01 12.04 -14.11
C THR A 95 -10.54 11.65 -13.96
N ASN A 96 -9.67 12.60 -13.61
CA ASN A 96 -8.25 12.32 -13.39
C ASN A 96 -8.03 11.42 -12.16
N GLY A 97 -8.80 11.62 -11.07
CA GLY A 97 -8.78 10.74 -9.90
C GLY A 97 -9.33 9.35 -10.18
N LYS A 98 -10.35 9.24 -11.08
CA LYS A 98 -10.99 7.97 -11.45
C LYS A 98 -9.99 6.92 -11.90
N LYS A 99 -9.07 7.28 -12.80
CA LYS A 99 -8.05 6.36 -13.33
C LYS A 99 -7.24 5.72 -12.19
N TYR A 100 -6.76 6.51 -11.26
CA TYR A 100 -5.98 6.00 -10.12
C TYR A 100 -6.84 5.17 -9.17
N ALA A 101 -8.08 5.59 -8.91
CA ALA A 101 -9.01 4.85 -8.06
C ALA A 101 -9.30 3.45 -8.62
N GLU A 102 -9.53 3.33 -9.92
CA GLU A 102 -9.75 2.05 -10.60
C GLU A 102 -8.51 1.15 -10.53
N GLN A 103 -7.32 1.71 -10.77
CA GLN A 103 -6.06 0.97 -10.70
C GLN A 103 -5.76 0.47 -9.29
N VAL A 104 -5.92 1.32 -8.27
CA VAL A 104 -5.68 0.95 -6.86
C VAL A 104 -6.68 -0.12 -6.40
N THR A 105 -7.97 0.06 -6.70
CA THR A 105 -8.98 -0.96 -6.34
C THR A 105 -8.71 -2.29 -7.04
N LYS A 106 -8.30 -2.27 -8.31
CA LYS A 106 -7.93 -3.48 -9.06
C LYS A 106 -6.73 -4.17 -8.43
N SER A 107 -5.70 -3.41 -8.04
CA SER A 107 -4.50 -3.95 -7.42
C SER A 107 -4.80 -4.56 -6.06
N LEU A 108 -5.54 -3.87 -5.18
CA LEU A 108 -5.99 -4.38 -3.89
C LEU A 108 -6.91 -5.59 -4.03
N GLY A 109 -7.60 -5.73 -5.15
CA GLY A 109 -8.42 -6.88 -5.50
C GLY A 109 -7.67 -8.20 -5.65
N LYS A 110 -6.33 -8.17 -5.72
CA LYS A 110 -5.48 -9.37 -5.60
C LYS A 110 -5.60 -10.03 -4.21
N MET A 111 -6.04 -9.27 -3.21
CA MET A 111 -6.10 -9.70 -1.81
C MET A 111 -7.50 -9.59 -1.19
N TYR A 112 -8.25 -8.56 -1.54
CA TYR A 112 -9.56 -8.25 -0.99
C TYR A 112 -10.66 -8.37 -2.04
N LYS A 113 -11.91 -8.55 -1.59
CA LYS A 113 -13.07 -8.46 -2.48
C LYS A 113 -13.15 -7.05 -3.06
N GLN A 114 -13.19 -6.91 -4.38
CA GLN A 114 -13.35 -5.61 -5.03
C GLN A 114 -14.78 -5.10 -4.90
N ARG A 115 -14.92 -3.86 -4.43
CA ARG A 115 -16.19 -3.11 -4.35
C ARG A 115 -16.25 -2.00 -5.41
N GLY A 116 -15.17 -1.85 -6.20
CA GLY A 116 -15.06 -0.89 -7.30
C GLY A 116 -14.55 0.49 -6.87
N ALA A 117 -14.21 1.30 -7.86
CA ALA A 117 -13.95 2.72 -7.68
C ALA A 117 -15.30 3.47 -7.67
N LYS A 118 -15.49 4.40 -6.71
CA LYS A 118 -16.77 5.10 -6.53
C LYS A 118 -16.60 6.61 -6.58
N GLN A 119 -17.43 7.27 -7.35
CA GLN A 119 -17.46 8.73 -7.35
C GLN A 119 -18.16 9.25 -6.09
N ARG A 120 -17.51 10.21 -5.42
CA ARG A 120 -18.04 10.91 -4.24
C ARG A 120 -17.81 12.42 -4.38
N THR A 121 -18.83 13.18 -4.13
CA THR A 121 -18.82 14.65 -4.25
C THR A 121 -19.00 15.36 -2.92
N ASP A 122 -19.18 14.62 -1.84
CA ASP A 122 -19.48 15.10 -0.49
C ASP A 122 -18.28 15.04 0.46
N LEU A 123 -17.16 14.39 0.07
CA LEU A 123 -15.99 14.25 0.94
C LEU A 123 -15.10 15.49 0.90
N TYR A 124 -14.77 16.02 2.07
CA TYR A 124 -13.95 17.24 2.22
C TYR A 124 -12.59 17.09 1.53
N TRP A 125 -11.90 15.95 1.72
CA TRP A 125 -10.63 15.63 1.06
C TRP A 125 -10.72 15.78 -0.46
N LEU A 126 -11.68 15.11 -1.08
CA LEU A 126 -11.84 15.09 -2.55
C LEU A 126 -12.31 16.45 -3.11
N ASN A 127 -12.90 17.29 -2.26
CA ASN A 127 -13.44 18.60 -2.68
C ASN A 127 -12.44 19.74 -2.54
N LYS A 128 -11.48 19.64 -1.62
CA LYS A 128 -10.62 20.78 -1.23
C LYS A 128 -9.16 20.60 -1.60
N THR A 129 -8.76 19.44 -2.13
CA THR A 129 -7.43 19.23 -2.69
C THR A 129 -7.32 19.80 -4.11
N ASN A 130 -6.15 20.38 -4.45
CA ASN A 130 -5.88 21.02 -5.74
C ASN A 130 -5.47 19.99 -6.81
N ALA A 131 -4.72 18.98 -6.43
CA ALA A 131 -4.30 17.90 -7.32
C ALA A 131 -5.42 16.86 -7.52
N PRO A 132 -5.35 16.00 -8.54
CA PRO A 132 -6.15 14.79 -8.59
C PRO A 132 -6.07 14.04 -7.26
N ALA A 133 -7.22 13.67 -6.69
CA ALA A 133 -7.29 13.09 -5.35
C ALA A 133 -8.05 11.77 -5.36
N ILE A 134 -7.56 10.83 -4.56
CA ILE A 134 -8.25 9.58 -4.22
C ILE A 134 -8.27 9.38 -2.69
N LEU A 135 -9.28 8.63 -2.23
CA LEU A 135 -9.37 8.13 -0.87
C LEU A 135 -9.49 6.60 -0.94
N VAL A 136 -8.54 5.91 -0.35
CA VAL A 136 -8.44 4.45 -0.40
C VAL A 136 -9.07 3.87 0.87
N GLU A 137 -10.17 3.15 0.72
CA GLU A 137 -10.75 2.30 1.76
C GLU A 137 -10.10 0.92 1.63
N THR A 138 -9.04 0.71 2.39
CA THR A 138 -8.12 -0.44 2.26
C THR A 138 -8.86 -1.77 2.41
N CYS A 139 -9.58 -1.93 3.52
CA CYS A 139 -10.48 -3.03 3.82
C CYS A 139 -11.36 -2.65 5.03
N PHE A 140 -12.25 -3.53 5.50
CA PHE A 140 -13.14 -3.24 6.62
C PHE A 140 -12.50 -3.58 7.97
N VAL A 141 -12.48 -2.62 8.92
CA VAL A 141 -11.95 -2.83 10.28
C VAL A 141 -12.75 -3.84 11.09
N ASP A 142 -14.05 -3.98 10.79
CA ASP A 142 -15.02 -4.86 11.45
C ASP A 142 -15.28 -6.17 10.68
N SER A 143 -14.54 -6.42 9.61
CA SER A 143 -14.52 -7.69 8.89
C SER A 143 -13.33 -8.54 9.34
N LYS A 144 -13.61 -9.65 10.05
CA LYS A 144 -12.56 -10.58 10.49
C LYS A 144 -11.75 -11.14 9.31
N VAL A 145 -12.43 -11.47 8.21
CA VAL A 145 -11.77 -12.01 7.00
C VAL A 145 -10.79 -11.00 6.40
N ASP A 146 -11.19 -9.73 6.33
CA ASP A 146 -10.33 -8.67 5.80
C ASP A 146 -9.15 -8.38 6.73
N THR A 147 -9.43 -8.25 8.02
CA THR A 147 -8.40 -7.91 9.02
C THR A 147 -7.39 -9.03 9.24
N ASP A 148 -7.80 -10.30 9.18
CA ASP A 148 -6.86 -11.43 9.23
C ASP A 148 -5.88 -11.41 8.04
N LYS A 149 -6.39 -11.15 6.82
CA LYS A 149 -5.55 -10.97 5.63
C LYS A 149 -4.60 -9.78 5.76
N TYR A 150 -5.12 -8.65 6.22
CA TYR A 150 -4.35 -7.43 6.44
C TYR A 150 -3.23 -7.64 7.46
N LEU A 151 -3.55 -8.15 8.64
CA LEU A 151 -2.58 -8.36 9.73
C LEU A 151 -1.46 -9.32 9.33
N ALA A 152 -1.78 -10.35 8.55
CA ALA A 152 -0.78 -11.28 8.03
C ALA A 152 0.10 -10.67 6.92
N ASN A 153 -0.35 -9.58 6.25
CA ASN A 153 0.28 -9.08 5.02
C ASN A 153 0.25 -7.54 4.90
N LYS A 154 0.51 -6.80 5.99
CA LYS A 154 0.47 -5.32 6.01
C LYS A 154 1.36 -4.68 4.92
N ALA A 155 2.59 -5.17 4.79
CA ALA A 155 3.52 -4.67 3.79
C ALA A 155 3.03 -4.92 2.35
N TYR A 156 2.50 -6.10 2.07
CA TYR A 156 1.95 -6.43 0.76
C TYR A 156 0.70 -5.60 0.43
N THR A 157 -0.17 -5.33 1.41
CA THR A 157 -1.31 -4.41 1.24
C THR A 157 -0.85 -3.01 0.81
N ALA A 158 0.15 -2.45 1.48
CA ALA A 158 0.72 -1.15 1.11
C ALA A 158 1.40 -1.18 -0.27
N LYS A 159 2.09 -2.26 -0.61
CA LYS A 159 2.68 -2.49 -1.93
C LYS A 159 1.63 -2.47 -3.02
N LEU A 160 0.50 -3.17 -2.83
CA LEU A 160 -0.60 -3.17 -3.78
C LEU A 160 -1.19 -1.77 -4.02
N ILE A 161 -1.28 -0.93 -2.98
CA ILE A 161 -1.70 0.46 -3.14
C ILE A 161 -0.69 1.22 -4.01
N ALA A 162 0.60 1.11 -3.70
CA ALA A 162 1.66 1.77 -4.47
C ALA A 162 1.69 1.31 -5.93
N GLU A 163 1.61 0.00 -6.19
CA GLU A 163 1.51 -0.57 -7.55
C GLU A 163 0.28 -0.04 -8.31
N GLY A 164 -0.86 0.06 -7.65
CA GLY A 164 -2.07 0.63 -8.24
C GLY A 164 -1.89 2.11 -8.60
N ILE A 165 -1.22 2.89 -7.76
CA ILE A 165 -0.93 4.32 -8.01
C ILE A 165 -0.07 4.48 -9.26
N ILE A 166 1.01 3.72 -9.39
CA ILE A 166 1.96 3.86 -10.50
C ILE A 166 1.61 3.02 -11.74
N GLY A 167 0.63 2.11 -11.61
CA GLY A 167 0.14 1.26 -12.70
C GLY A 167 1.13 0.19 -13.15
N GLN A 168 2.09 -0.17 -12.31
CA GLN A 168 3.09 -1.21 -12.59
C GLN A 168 3.48 -1.97 -11.31
N GLU A 169 4.01 -3.17 -11.46
CA GLU A 169 4.49 -3.96 -10.32
C GLU A 169 5.81 -3.39 -9.78
N ILE A 170 5.95 -3.39 -8.46
CA ILE A 170 7.17 -2.99 -7.77
C ILE A 170 7.99 -4.25 -7.51
N VAL A 171 9.13 -4.35 -8.18
CA VAL A 171 10.12 -5.40 -7.89
C VAL A 171 10.92 -4.94 -6.66
N GLU A 172 10.74 -5.63 -5.56
CA GLU A 172 11.55 -5.38 -4.37
C GLU A 172 13.00 -5.70 -4.69
N LYS A 173 13.86 -4.68 -4.61
CA LYS A 173 15.30 -4.94 -4.56
C LYS A 173 15.56 -5.69 -3.25
N PRO A 174 16.31 -6.78 -3.25
CA PRO A 174 16.71 -7.42 -2.01
C PRO A 174 17.38 -6.35 -1.14
N ASP A 175 16.95 -6.28 0.12
CA ASP A 175 17.39 -5.27 1.09
C ASP A 175 18.91 -5.39 1.25
N SER A 176 19.66 -4.44 0.67
CA SER A 176 21.13 -4.42 0.78
C SER A 176 21.59 -3.84 2.13
N THR A 177 20.67 -3.55 3.05
CA THR A 177 20.97 -3.06 4.39
C THR A 177 20.76 -4.15 5.42
N ASN A 178 21.86 -4.77 5.82
CA ASN A 178 22.13 -5.72 6.87
C ASN A 178 22.56 -7.11 6.41
N ILE A 179 23.55 -7.19 5.52
CA ILE A 179 24.41 -8.35 5.52
C ILE A 179 25.77 -7.89 6.08
N SER A 180 25.83 -7.63 7.38
CA SER A 180 27.04 -7.92 8.15
C SER A 180 26.97 -9.40 8.54
N ALA A 181 26.87 -10.27 7.56
CA ALA A 181 27.05 -11.68 7.76
C ALA A 181 28.55 -11.89 8.00
N SER A 182 28.93 -12.45 9.16
CA SER A 182 30.19 -13.14 9.25
C SER A 182 30.28 -14.11 8.09
N SER A 183 31.46 -14.32 7.51
CA SER A 183 31.72 -15.17 6.32
C SER A 183 31.18 -16.59 6.39
N ASP A 184 30.60 -17.02 7.49
CA ASP A 184 30.20 -18.39 7.79
C ASP A 184 28.68 -18.59 7.99
N THR A 185 27.85 -17.58 7.74
CA THR A 185 26.39 -17.73 7.88
C THR A 185 25.77 -18.27 6.58
N LEU A 186 25.30 -19.50 6.63
CA LEU A 186 24.59 -20.15 5.52
C LEU A 186 23.11 -19.76 5.50
N TYR A 187 22.64 -19.25 4.37
CA TYR A 187 21.21 -18.92 4.14
C TYR A 187 20.58 -19.95 3.22
N ARG A 188 19.40 -20.45 3.61
CA ARG A 188 18.59 -21.30 2.74
C ARG A 188 17.57 -20.45 2.00
N VAL A 189 17.71 -20.33 0.66
CA VAL A 189 16.72 -19.69 -0.20
C VAL A 189 15.74 -20.76 -0.70
N VAL A 190 14.44 -20.62 -0.39
CA VAL A 190 13.37 -21.50 -0.87
C VAL A 190 12.56 -20.75 -1.92
N ILE A 191 12.60 -21.21 -3.18
CA ILE A 191 11.94 -20.59 -4.34
C ILE A 191 10.56 -21.23 -4.59
N GLY A 192 9.85 -21.67 -3.56
CA GLY A 192 8.51 -22.22 -3.69
C GLY A 192 8.47 -23.66 -4.24
N THR A 193 7.27 -24.14 -4.57
CA THR A 193 7.04 -25.45 -5.18
C THR A 193 6.78 -25.30 -6.67
N CYS A 194 7.49 -26.06 -7.50
CA CYS A 194 7.33 -26.05 -8.95
C CYS A 194 7.55 -27.47 -9.52
N THR A 195 7.28 -27.67 -10.80
CA THR A 195 7.57 -28.94 -11.48
C THR A 195 9.09 -29.20 -11.50
N LYS A 196 9.50 -30.50 -11.57
CA LYS A 196 10.90 -30.90 -11.63
C LYS A 196 11.66 -30.15 -12.75
N ALA A 197 11.05 -30.03 -13.93
CA ALA A 197 11.67 -29.35 -15.08
C ALA A 197 11.96 -27.87 -14.81
N ASN A 198 11.02 -27.16 -14.18
CA ASN A 198 11.19 -25.75 -13.78
C ASN A 198 12.22 -25.61 -12.65
N ALA A 199 12.25 -26.55 -11.71
CA ALA A 199 13.22 -26.55 -10.63
C ALA A 199 14.65 -26.72 -11.15
N GLU A 200 14.87 -27.64 -12.10
CA GLU A 200 16.19 -27.83 -12.75
C GLU A 200 16.63 -26.57 -13.53
N LYS A 201 15.70 -25.92 -14.24
CA LYS A 201 15.99 -24.67 -14.95
C LYS A 201 16.43 -23.57 -13.98
N LEU A 202 15.68 -23.35 -12.90
CA LEU A 202 16.00 -22.37 -11.86
C LEU A 202 17.33 -22.66 -11.17
N LYS A 203 17.65 -23.95 -10.95
CA LYS A 203 18.95 -24.38 -10.43
C LYS A 203 20.09 -23.96 -11.37
N GLN A 204 19.97 -24.23 -12.67
CA GLN A 204 20.96 -23.84 -13.65
C GLN A 204 21.14 -22.31 -13.74
N GLU A 205 20.05 -21.55 -13.73
CA GLU A 205 20.10 -20.10 -13.70
C GLU A 205 20.81 -19.58 -12.43
N ALA A 206 20.58 -20.18 -11.27
CA ALA A 206 21.26 -19.83 -10.03
C ALA A 206 22.77 -20.12 -10.11
N ILE A 207 23.15 -21.30 -10.63
CA ILE A 207 24.56 -21.66 -10.84
C ILE A 207 25.24 -20.67 -11.79
N CYS A 208 24.60 -20.30 -12.90
CA CYS A 208 25.12 -19.28 -13.84
C CYS A 208 25.30 -17.90 -13.20
N LYS A 209 24.53 -17.58 -12.16
CA LYS A 209 24.66 -16.36 -11.37
C LYS A 209 25.66 -16.44 -10.20
N GLY A 210 26.41 -17.55 -10.10
CA GLY A 210 27.48 -17.72 -9.13
C GLY A 210 27.11 -18.39 -7.80
N PHE A 211 25.92 -18.95 -7.68
CA PHE A 211 25.53 -19.75 -6.49
C PHE A 211 26.10 -21.17 -6.61
N LYS A 212 27.13 -21.49 -5.82
CA LYS A 212 27.91 -22.73 -5.97
C LYS A 212 27.23 -23.98 -5.41
N ASP A 213 26.40 -23.84 -4.36
CA ASP A 213 25.82 -24.96 -3.61
C ASP A 213 24.29 -25.05 -3.80
N THR A 214 23.87 -25.08 -5.06
CA THR A 214 22.45 -25.14 -5.40
C THR A 214 21.98 -26.59 -5.49
N PHE A 215 20.98 -27.01 -4.71
CA PHE A 215 20.39 -28.33 -4.73
C PHE A 215 18.86 -28.33 -4.74
N LEU A 216 18.24 -29.40 -5.18
CA LEU A 216 16.79 -29.60 -5.18
C LEU A 216 16.39 -30.48 -4.00
N VAL A 217 15.30 -30.10 -3.32
CA VAL A 217 14.66 -30.95 -2.30
C VAL A 217 13.32 -31.39 -2.84
N VAL A 218 13.16 -32.69 -2.96
CA VAL A 218 11.86 -33.33 -3.27
C VAL A 218 11.14 -33.55 -1.95
N LYS A 219 9.88 -33.08 -1.86
CA LYS A 219 8.99 -33.41 -0.74
C LYS A 219 8.09 -34.56 -1.10
#